data_2122d91d5348de8ead05d14d099cd2aa
#
_entry.id   2122d91d5348de8ead05d14d099cd2aa
#
_cell.length_a   1.000
_cell.length_b   1.000
_cell.length_c   1.000
_cell.angle_alpha   90.00
_cell.angle_beta   90.00
_cell.angle_gamma   90.00
#
_symmetry.space_group_name_H-M   'P 1'
#
loop_
_entity.id
_entity.type
_entity.pdbx_description
1 polymer ?
#
loop_
_entity_poly.entity_id
_entity_poly.type
_entity_poly.pdbx_seq_one_letter_code
_entity_poly.pdbx_strand_id
1 'polypeptide(L)'
;MEKNTDNDSEKQPKSFQPKVFLIWLAVLAAIIGLVMAQSGEISPSQRSLSSVDELLIAAGEERIEKAVIQSDPKGGDEWYTIQGKVTNPAFEIDENQYRTLPFIVKGRVTETDYKELRALLGNRLREEPSSTIWTDLLFSLLPFLLIIGLLYFLFVRQLRMAGKGALSFGKS
;
A
#
# COMPACT_ATOMS: atom_id res chain seq x y z
N MET A 1 68.98 23.49 19.36
CA MET A 1 68.09 24.08 18.33
C MET A 1 67.31 22.91 17.70
N GLU A 2 66.24 22.49 18.34
CA GLU A 2 65.49 21.31 18.00
C GLU A 2 64.07 21.74 17.63
N LYS A 3 63.73 21.54 16.40
CA LYS A 3 62.55 22.04 15.75
C LYS A 3 61.45 21.00 15.96
N ASN A 4 60.60 21.24 16.94
CA ASN A 4 59.42 20.43 17.23
C ASN A 4 58.39 20.68 16.13
N THR A 5 58.19 19.68 15.28
CA THR A 5 57.16 19.71 14.23
C THR A 5 55.89 19.15 14.84
N ASP A 6 55.01 20.02 15.31
CA ASP A 6 53.67 19.66 15.71
C ASP A 6 52.90 19.13 14.48
N ASN A 7 52.68 17.83 14.53
CA ASN A 7 51.89 17.13 13.55
C ASN A 7 50.41 17.23 13.97
N ASP A 8 49.80 18.35 13.63
CA ASP A 8 48.36 18.53 13.76
C ASP A 8 47.65 17.60 12.74
N SER A 9 47.38 16.40 13.22
CA SER A 9 46.50 15.46 12.51
C SER A 9 45.09 16.05 12.51
N GLU A 10 44.74 16.77 11.48
CA GLU A 10 43.35 17.15 11.16
C GLU A 10 42.48 15.88 11.17
N LYS A 11 41.76 15.70 12.28
CA LYS A 11 40.71 14.67 12.36
C LYS A 11 39.59 15.03 11.41
N GLN A 12 39.65 14.50 10.21
CA GLN A 12 38.55 14.54 9.24
C GLN A 12 37.23 14.13 9.92
N PRO A 13 36.16 14.88 9.73
CA PRO A 13 34.86 14.52 10.23
C PRO A 13 34.48 13.13 9.67
N LYS A 14 34.23 12.16 10.55
CA LYS A 14 33.82 10.81 10.16
C LYS A 14 32.63 10.93 9.24
N SER A 15 32.84 10.59 7.99
CA SER A 15 31.84 10.56 6.93
C SER A 15 30.59 9.84 7.41
N PHE A 16 29.46 10.45 7.13
CA PHE A 16 28.13 9.86 7.21
C PHE A 16 28.20 8.43 6.66
N GLN A 17 27.88 7.43 7.46
CA GLN A 17 27.89 6.06 6.98
C GLN A 17 26.66 5.87 6.07
N PRO A 18 26.81 5.89 4.75
CA PRO A 18 25.67 5.79 3.82
C PRO A 18 24.96 4.44 3.92
N LYS A 19 25.61 3.45 4.53
CA LYS A 19 25.08 2.09 4.70
C LYS A 19 23.77 2.05 5.50
N VAL A 20 23.68 2.81 6.59
CA VAL A 20 22.47 2.86 7.42
C VAL A 20 21.31 3.53 6.68
N PHE A 21 21.61 4.60 5.94
CA PHE A 21 20.63 5.29 5.10
C PHE A 21 20.12 4.38 3.97
N LEU A 22 21.00 3.62 3.33
CA LEU A 22 20.63 2.66 2.27
C LEU A 22 19.73 1.54 2.81
N ILE A 23 19.98 1.05 4.04
CA ILE A 23 19.13 0.03 4.67
C ILE A 23 17.72 0.60 4.88
N TRP A 24 17.59 1.82 5.41
CA TRP A 24 16.30 2.46 5.61
C TRP A 24 15.57 2.75 4.30
N LEU A 25 16.31 3.17 3.27
CA LEU A 25 15.75 3.37 1.92
C LEU A 25 15.24 2.05 1.33
N ALA A 26 15.98 0.96 1.51
CA ALA A 26 15.57 -0.36 1.05
C ALA A 26 14.32 -0.87 1.78
N VAL A 27 14.22 -0.66 3.09
CA VAL A 27 13.03 -1.00 3.88
C VAL A 27 11.82 -0.18 3.41
N LEU A 28 11.99 1.12 3.21
CA LEU A 28 10.93 1.99 2.69
C LEU A 28 10.47 1.55 1.29
N ALA A 29 11.41 1.26 0.39
CA ALA A 29 11.12 0.77 -0.95
C ALA A 29 10.39 -0.59 -0.91
N ALA A 30 10.78 -1.50 -0.01
CA ALA A 30 10.12 -2.78 0.18
C ALA A 30 8.67 -2.61 0.68
N ILE A 31 8.43 -1.68 1.62
CA ILE A 31 7.08 -1.38 2.12
C ILE A 31 6.22 -0.81 0.99
N ILE A 32 6.75 0.17 0.22
CA ILE A 32 6.04 0.76 -0.93
C ILE A 32 5.74 -0.32 -1.98
N GLY A 33 6.72 -1.17 -2.29
CA GLY A 33 6.55 -2.27 -3.24
C GLY A 33 5.50 -3.28 -2.77
N LEU A 34 5.45 -3.60 -1.48
CA LEU A 34 4.45 -4.49 -0.90
C LEU A 34 3.05 -3.87 -0.97
N VAL A 35 2.91 -2.58 -0.65
CA VAL A 35 1.64 -1.85 -0.76
C VAL A 35 1.16 -1.79 -2.21
N MET A 36 2.05 -1.50 -3.16
CA MET A 36 1.72 -1.50 -4.60
C MET A 36 1.33 -2.90 -5.10
N ALA A 37 2.00 -3.94 -4.63
CA ALA A 37 1.66 -5.33 -4.97
C ALA A 37 0.31 -5.78 -4.40
N GLN A 38 -0.07 -5.28 -3.22
CA GLN A 38 -1.39 -5.55 -2.62
C GLN A 38 -2.50 -4.68 -3.21
N SER A 39 -2.17 -3.49 -3.69
CA SER A 39 -3.11 -2.54 -4.30
C SER A 39 -3.53 -2.97 -5.70
N GLY A 40 -3.35 -4.23 -6.10
CA GLY A 40 -3.71 -4.82 -7.40
C GLY A 40 -4.46 -3.87 -8.33
N GLU A 41 -3.83 -2.78 -8.78
CA GLU A 41 -4.42 -1.87 -9.74
C GLU A 41 -4.58 -2.64 -11.05
N ILE A 42 -5.79 -3.16 -11.24
CA ILE A 42 -6.20 -3.67 -12.54
C ILE A 42 -6.08 -2.50 -13.49
N SER A 43 -5.14 -2.61 -14.41
CA SER A 43 -4.91 -1.60 -15.44
C SER A 43 -6.23 -1.15 -16.05
N PRO A 44 -6.46 0.15 -16.27
CA PRO A 44 -7.72 0.69 -16.82
C PRO A 44 -8.16 0.02 -18.13
N SER A 45 -7.22 -0.53 -18.89
CA SER A 45 -7.47 -1.26 -20.13
C SER A 45 -8.09 -2.65 -19.95
N GLN A 46 -8.21 -3.15 -18.72
CA GLN A 46 -8.81 -4.47 -18.42
C GLN A 46 -10.17 -4.36 -17.72
N ARG A 47 -10.76 -3.16 -17.64
CA ARG A 47 -12.12 -2.99 -17.11
C ARG A 47 -13.11 -3.55 -18.10
N SER A 48 -13.63 -4.71 -17.81
CA SER A 48 -14.68 -5.36 -18.59
C SER A 48 -16.08 -4.87 -18.25
N LEU A 49 -16.25 -4.26 -17.07
CA LEU A 49 -17.50 -3.68 -16.57
C LEU A 49 -17.21 -2.31 -15.97
N SER A 50 -18.05 -1.31 -16.26
CA SER A 50 -17.85 0.09 -15.85
C SER A 50 -18.91 0.60 -14.88
N SER A 51 -20.06 -0.05 -14.76
CA SER A 51 -21.17 0.38 -13.91
C SER A 51 -21.82 -0.78 -13.16
N VAL A 52 -22.60 -0.42 -12.12
CA VAL A 52 -23.42 -1.39 -11.37
C VAL A 52 -24.48 -2.01 -12.26
N ASP A 53 -25.06 -1.24 -13.18
CA ASP A 53 -26.07 -1.75 -14.13
C ASP A 53 -25.49 -2.81 -15.07
N GLU A 54 -24.28 -2.57 -15.62
CA GLU A 54 -23.58 -3.58 -16.43
C GLU A 54 -23.25 -4.84 -15.62
N LEU A 55 -22.93 -4.68 -14.33
CA LEU A 55 -22.70 -5.80 -13.45
C LEU A 55 -23.99 -6.62 -13.23
N LEU A 56 -25.14 -5.96 -13.01
CA LEU A 56 -26.43 -6.63 -12.86
C LEU A 56 -26.81 -7.41 -14.13
N ILE A 57 -26.61 -6.81 -15.31
CA ILE A 57 -26.85 -7.48 -16.58
C ILE A 57 -25.95 -8.72 -16.71
N ALA A 58 -24.65 -8.57 -16.44
CA ALA A 58 -23.69 -9.67 -16.51
C ALA A 58 -23.97 -10.77 -15.49
N ALA A 59 -24.51 -10.42 -14.32
CA ALA A 59 -24.93 -11.36 -13.29
C ALA A 59 -26.19 -12.14 -13.74
N GLY A 60 -27.16 -11.47 -14.36
CA GLY A 60 -28.36 -12.09 -14.95
C GLY A 60 -28.05 -13.04 -16.08
N GLU A 61 -27.00 -12.76 -16.86
CA GLU A 61 -26.48 -13.63 -17.91
C GLU A 61 -25.55 -14.75 -17.43
N GLU A 62 -25.42 -14.92 -16.10
CA GLU A 62 -24.56 -15.91 -15.43
C GLU A 62 -23.06 -15.79 -15.79
N ARG A 63 -22.63 -14.67 -16.33
CA ARG A 63 -21.23 -14.42 -16.73
C ARG A 63 -20.28 -14.14 -15.59
N ILE A 64 -20.78 -13.88 -14.37
CA ILE A 64 -19.95 -13.60 -13.21
C ILE A 64 -19.53 -14.91 -12.55
N GLU A 65 -18.24 -15.21 -12.58
CA GLU A 65 -17.65 -16.37 -11.91
C GLU A 65 -17.59 -16.18 -10.40
N LYS A 66 -17.09 -15.03 -9.97
CA LYS A 66 -16.92 -14.65 -8.57
C LYS A 66 -16.97 -13.13 -8.44
N ALA A 67 -17.62 -12.65 -7.40
CA ALA A 67 -17.63 -11.24 -7.03
C ALA A 67 -17.40 -11.05 -5.52
N VAL A 68 -16.68 -10.00 -5.18
CA VAL A 68 -16.47 -9.55 -3.80
C VAL A 68 -16.98 -8.13 -3.71
N ILE A 69 -17.89 -7.88 -2.78
CA ILE A 69 -18.43 -6.55 -2.49
C ILE A 69 -17.82 -6.02 -1.18
N GLN A 70 -17.32 -4.81 -1.24
CA GLN A 70 -16.73 -4.11 -0.10
C GLN A 70 -17.34 -2.72 0.01
N SER A 71 -17.73 -2.31 1.21
CA SER A 71 -18.17 -0.93 1.46
C SER A 71 -16.99 0.02 1.24
N ASP A 72 -17.22 1.12 0.53
CA ASP A 72 -16.26 2.20 0.34
C ASP A 72 -16.63 3.41 1.21
N PRO A 73 -16.06 3.51 2.43
CA PRO A 73 -16.41 4.59 3.36
C PRO A 73 -15.99 5.98 2.84
N LYS A 74 -15.14 6.06 1.83
CA LYS A 74 -14.72 7.32 1.19
C LYS A 74 -15.76 7.85 0.21
N GLY A 75 -16.57 6.97 -0.36
CA GLY A 75 -17.65 7.33 -1.29
C GLY A 75 -18.94 7.79 -0.59
N GLY A 76 -19.06 7.55 0.72
CA GLY A 76 -20.26 7.82 1.50
C GLY A 76 -21.16 6.60 1.68
N ASP A 77 -22.36 6.85 2.21
CA ASP A 77 -23.34 5.80 2.42
C ASP A 77 -23.75 5.15 1.09
N GLU A 78 -23.93 3.83 1.09
CA GLU A 78 -24.29 3.02 -0.09
C GLU A 78 -23.25 2.99 -1.22
N TRP A 79 -22.02 3.50 -1.00
CA TRP A 79 -20.94 3.34 -1.95
C TRP A 79 -20.17 2.04 -1.70
N TYR A 80 -20.00 1.29 -2.80
CA TYR A 80 -19.34 0.00 -2.75
C TYR A 80 -18.31 -0.13 -3.89
N THR A 81 -17.28 -0.88 -3.59
CA THR A 81 -16.36 -1.41 -4.59
C THR A 81 -16.67 -2.89 -4.77
N ILE A 82 -17.03 -3.27 -5.99
CA ILE A 82 -17.29 -4.65 -6.37
C ILE A 82 -16.22 -5.10 -7.33
N GLN A 83 -15.52 -6.14 -6.96
CA GLN A 83 -14.43 -6.69 -7.77
C GLN A 83 -14.63 -8.19 -7.97
N GLY A 84 -14.19 -8.70 -9.12
CA GLY A 84 -14.37 -10.10 -9.41
C GLY A 84 -13.83 -10.51 -10.77
N LYS A 85 -14.40 -11.60 -11.26
CA LYS A 85 -14.08 -12.15 -12.58
C LYS A 85 -15.35 -12.32 -13.38
N VAL A 86 -15.31 -11.86 -14.63
CA VAL A 86 -16.41 -11.99 -15.61
C VAL A 86 -15.92 -12.78 -16.80
N THR A 87 -16.75 -13.69 -17.26
CA THR A 87 -16.53 -14.45 -18.48
C THR A 87 -16.86 -13.57 -19.69
N ASN A 88 -15.94 -13.46 -20.63
CA ASN A 88 -16.19 -12.71 -21.87
C ASN A 88 -16.52 -13.70 -22.99
N PRO A 89 -17.78 -13.74 -23.47
CA PRO A 89 -18.21 -14.66 -24.50
C PRO A 89 -17.58 -14.40 -25.88
N ALA A 90 -16.98 -13.20 -26.06
CA ALA A 90 -16.31 -12.88 -27.33
C ALA A 90 -14.91 -13.52 -27.46
N PHE A 91 -14.36 -14.08 -26.37
CA PHE A 91 -13.05 -14.74 -26.37
C PHE A 91 -13.19 -16.18 -25.88
N GLU A 92 -13.62 -17.05 -26.78
CA GLU A 92 -13.58 -18.49 -26.59
C GLU A 92 -12.14 -18.97 -26.80
N ILE A 93 -11.59 -19.69 -25.81
CA ILE A 93 -10.19 -20.19 -25.86
C ILE A 93 -10.19 -21.61 -26.41
N ASP A 94 -11.20 -22.41 -26.08
CA ASP A 94 -11.36 -23.80 -26.49
C ASP A 94 -12.84 -24.18 -26.40
N GLU A 95 -13.28 -25.32 -26.98
CA GLU A 95 -14.67 -25.78 -26.88
C GLU A 95 -15.15 -25.72 -25.42
N ASN A 96 -16.02 -24.74 -25.11
CA ASN A 96 -16.60 -24.44 -23.79
C ASN A 96 -15.67 -23.78 -22.76
N GLN A 97 -14.51 -23.24 -23.13
CA GLN A 97 -13.66 -22.47 -22.20
C GLN A 97 -13.54 -21.02 -22.64
N TYR A 98 -14.22 -20.13 -21.93
CA TYR A 98 -14.21 -18.69 -22.17
C TYR A 98 -13.12 -18.01 -21.32
N ARG A 99 -12.56 -16.94 -21.87
CA ARG A 99 -11.58 -16.13 -21.14
C ARG A 99 -12.27 -15.35 -20.02
N THR A 100 -11.85 -15.56 -18.79
CA THR A 100 -12.27 -14.74 -17.64
C THR A 100 -11.40 -13.50 -17.53
N LEU A 101 -12.04 -12.35 -17.37
CA LEU A 101 -11.39 -11.04 -17.17
C LEU A 101 -11.70 -10.53 -15.78
N PRO A 102 -10.72 -9.93 -15.09
CA PRO A 102 -10.98 -9.26 -13.84
C PRO A 102 -11.75 -7.96 -14.08
N PHE A 103 -12.66 -7.62 -13.17
CA PHE A 103 -13.38 -6.35 -13.19
C PHE A 103 -13.34 -5.66 -11.83
N ILE A 104 -13.46 -4.35 -11.85
CA ILE A 104 -13.71 -3.51 -10.68
C ILE A 104 -14.78 -2.51 -11.04
N VAL A 105 -15.88 -2.54 -10.31
CA VAL A 105 -16.95 -1.57 -10.39
C VAL A 105 -17.01 -0.79 -9.08
N LYS A 106 -16.99 0.53 -9.17
CA LYS A 106 -17.20 1.42 -8.02
C LYS A 106 -18.46 2.23 -8.28
N GLY A 107 -19.36 2.22 -7.33
CA GLY A 107 -20.60 2.95 -7.48
C GLY A 107 -21.50 2.84 -6.27
N ARG A 108 -22.61 3.58 -6.37
CA ARG A 108 -23.69 3.48 -5.41
C ARG A 108 -24.48 2.21 -5.69
N VAL A 109 -24.65 1.38 -4.66
CA VAL A 109 -25.44 0.16 -4.72
C VAL A 109 -26.60 0.36 -3.73
N THR A 110 -27.78 0.52 -4.26
CA THR A 110 -28.99 0.66 -3.42
C THR A 110 -29.31 -0.67 -2.73
N GLU A 111 -30.15 -0.63 -1.72
CA GLU A 111 -30.61 -1.86 -1.05
C GLU A 111 -31.30 -2.82 -2.04
N THR A 112 -31.98 -2.27 -3.04
CA THR A 112 -32.63 -3.06 -4.10
C THR A 112 -31.60 -3.75 -4.98
N ASP A 113 -30.60 -3.02 -5.47
CA ASP A 113 -29.51 -3.55 -6.30
C ASP A 113 -28.72 -4.63 -5.56
N TYR A 114 -28.48 -4.40 -4.27
CA TYR A 114 -27.79 -5.37 -3.42
C TYR A 114 -28.57 -6.68 -3.28
N LYS A 115 -29.89 -6.60 -3.05
CA LYS A 115 -30.75 -7.79 -2.96
C LYS A 115 -30.82 -8.54 -4.28
N GLU A 116 -30.85 -7.81 -5.40
CA GLU A 116 -30.84 -8.39 -6.75
C GLU A 116 -29.51 -9.06 -7.04
N LEU A 117 -28.39 -8.41 -6.79
CA LEU A 117 -27.04 -9.01 -6.93
C LEU A 117 -26.92 -10.29 -6.10
N ARG A 118 -27.41 -10.25 -4.86
CA ARG A 118 -27.38 -11.41 -3.97
C ARG A 118 -28.27 -12.57 -4.46
N ALA A 119 -29.42 -12.24 -5.04
CA ALA A 119 -30.33 -13.23 -5.63
C ALA A 119 -29.71 -13.89 -6.87
N LEU A 120 -29.06 -13.10 -7.75
CA LEU A 120 -28.45 -13.58 -8.98
C LEU A 120 -27.14 -14.34 -8.75
N LEU A 121 -26.28 -13.83 -7.86
CA LEU A 121 -24.95 -14.39 -7.64
C LEU A 121 -24.92 -15.46 -6.55
N GLY A 122 -25.81 -15.42 -5.57
CA GLY A 122 -25.88 -16.39 -4.47
C GLY A 122 -24.51 -16.56 -3.76
N ASN A 123 -23.99 -17.78 -3.75
CA ASN A 123 -22.70 -18.09 -3.13
C ASN A 123 -21.47 -17.53 -3.88
N ARG A 124 -21.64 -17.02 -5.09
CA ARG A 124 -20.58 -16.38 -5.89
C ARG A 124 -20.29 -14.96 -5.41
N LEU A 125 -21.23 -14.32 -4.67
CA LEU A 125 -21.04 -13.02 -4.05
C LEU A 125 -20.51 -13.20 -2.63
N ARG A 126 -19.32 -12.64 -2.36
CA ARG A 126 -18.69 -12.61 -1.04
C ARG A 126 -18.69 -11.20 -0.51
N GLU A 127 -19.11 -11.02 0.72
CA GLU A 127 -18.96 -9.75 1.42
C GLU A 127 -17.64 -9.75 2.18
N GLU A 128 -16.84 -8.71 1.97
CA GLU A 128 -15.63 -8.50 2.74
C GLU A 128 -15.68 -7.13 3.42
N PRO A 129 -15.26 -7.04 4.68
CA PRO A 129 -15.15 -5.75 5.34
C PRO A 129 -14.15 -4.88 4.58
N SER A 130 -14.39 -3.56 4.56
CA SER A 130 -13.47 -2.63 3.90
C SER A 130 -12.07 -2.75 4.53
N SER A 131 -11.12 -3.24 3.76
CA SER A 131 -9.71 -3.38 4.18
C SER A 131 -8.99 -2.04 4.33
N THR A 132 -9.63 -0.95 3.94
CA THR A 132 -9.12 0.42 3.94
C THR A 132 -8.71 0.91 5.33
N ILE A 133 -9.35 0.41 6.40
CA ILE A 133 -9.08 0.85 7.78
C ILE A 133 -7.61 0.60 8.16
N TRP A 134 -7.07 -0.56 7.86
CA TRP A 134 -5.68 -0.89 8.16
C TRP A 134 -4.70 -0.12 7.30
N THR A 135 -5.03 0.08 6.04
CA THR A 135 -4.21 0.85 5.11
C THR A 135 -4.20 2.32 5.51
N ASP A 136 -5.36 2.90 5.81
CA ASP A 136 -5.48 4.30 6.23
C ASP A 136 -4.80 4.53 7.61
N LEU A 137 -4.91 3.57 8.54
CA LEU A 137 -4.20 3.60 9.81
C LEU A 137 -2.68 3.59 9.61
N LEU A 138 -2.18 2.70 8.73
CA LEU A 138 -0.77 2.60 8.42
C LEU A 138 -0.23 3.89 7.80
N PHE A 139 -0.95 4.46 6.82
CA PHE A 139 -0.57 5.75 6.21
C PHE A 139 -0.65 6.91 7.19
N SER A 140 -1.61 6.90 8.12
CA SER A 140 -1.72 7.91 9.19
C SER A 140 -0.57 7.80 10.19
N LEU A 141 -0.10 6.59 10.51
CA LEU A 141 1.01 6.35 11.42
C LEU A 141 2.38 6.63 10.80
N LEU A 142 2.51 6.55 9.48
CA LEU A 142 3.78 6.72 8.76
C LEU A 142 4.50 8.04 9.11
N PRO A 143 3.85 9.22 9.06
CA PRO A 143 4.51 10.49 9.42
C PRO A 143 4.98 10.51 10.89
N PHE A 144 4.23 9.89 11.81
CA PHE A 144 4.63 9.80 13.21
C PHE A 144 5.87 8.91 13.38
N LEU A 145 5.93 7.78 12.69
CA LEU A 145 7.09 6.89 12.70
C LEU A 145 8.34 7.60 12.13
N LEU A 146 8.17 8.41 11.08
CA LEU A 146 9.28 9.21 10.52
C LEU A 146 9.77 10.26 11.52
N ILE A 147 8.86 10.95 12.20
CA ILE A 147 9.22 11.96 13.23
C ILE A 147 9.95 11.29 14.40
N ILE A 148 9.41 10.17 14.91
CA ILE A 148 10.04 9.41 16.00
C ILE A 148 11.43 8.91 15.58
N GLY A 149 11.57 8.37 14.37
CA GLY A 149 12.84 7.93 13.83
C GLY A 149 13.86 9.07 13.70
N LEU A 150 13.41 10.24 13.24
CA LEU A 150 14.25 11.43 13.16
C LEU A 150 14.69 11.92 14.54
N LEU A 151 13.78 12.01 15.49
CA LEU A 151 14.07 12.39 16.87
C LEU A 151 15.06 11.41 17.53
N TYR A 152 14.82 10.10 17.36
CA TYR A 152 15.75 9.08 17.85
C TYR A 152 17.15 9.25 17.25
N PHE A 153 17.23 9.48 15.95
CA PHE A 153 18.49 9.72 15.26
C PHE A 153 19.22 10.96 15.80
N LEU A 154 18.50 12.07 15.97
CA LEU A 154 19.06 13.30 16.53
C LEU A 154 19.53 13.10 17.97
N PHE A 155 18.75 12.39 18.79
CA PHE A 155 19.08 12.11 20.19
C PHE A 155 20.34 11.25 20.31
N VAL A 156 20.44 10.18 19.54
CA VAL A 156 21.65 9.33 19.50
C VAL A 156 22.86 10.11 19.03
N ARG A 157 22.68 11.02 18.06
CA ARG A 157 23.76 11.89 17.58
C ARG A 157 24.21 12.86 18.66
N GLN A 158 23.28 13.48 19.42
CA GLN A 158 23.59 14.40 20.52
C GLN A 158 24.35 13.69 21.67
N LEU A 159 23.89 12.50 22.06
CA LEU A 159 24.56 11.71 23.10
C LEU A 159 26.00 11.35 22.71
N ARG A 160 26.23 11.01 21.44
CA ARG A 160 27.61 10.72 20.96
C ARG A 160 28.51 11.96 20.95
N MET A 161 27.96 13.15 20.75
CA MET A 161 28.73 14.39 20.83
C MET A 161 29.02 14.81 22.28
N ALA A 162 28.05 14.68 23.17
CA ALA A 162 28.21 15.00 24.60
C ALA A 162 29.26 14.08 25.29
N GLY A 163 29.30 12.80 24.97
CA GLY A 163 30.28 11.86 25.51
C GLY A 163 31.74 12.17 25.15
N LYS A 164 31.98 12.92 24.07
CA LYS A 164 33.34 13.32 23.67
C LYS A 164 33.83 14.58 24.42
N GLY A 165 32.93 15.45 24.85
CA GLY A 165 33.28 16.65 25.62
C GLY A 165 33.65 16.37 27.08
N ALA A 166 33.01 15.37 27.70
CA ALA A 166 33.24 15.02 29.10
C ALA A 166 34.63 14.40 29.37
N LEU A 167 35.25 13.79 28.37
CA LEU A 167 36.56 13.16 28.51
C LEU A 167 37.75 14.14 28.35
N SER A 168 37.49 15.36 27.89
CA SER A 168 38.54 16.38 27.73
C SER A 168 38.80 17.23 29.01
N PHE A 169 37.89 17.20 29.98
CA PHE A 169 38.04 17.95 31.26
C PHE A 169 38.93 17.25 32.29
N GLY A 170 39.34 16.01 32.07
CA GLY A 170 40.17 15.24 33.02
C GLY A 170 41.67 15.29 32.75
N LYS A 171 42.18 16.15 31.87
CA LYS A 171 43.59 16.23 31.51
C LYS A 171 44.08 17.69 31.65
N SER A 172 44.11 18.15 32.90
CA SER A 172 44.90 19.32 33.35
C SER A 172 46.03 18.85 34.25
#